data_d73e300145d7facfe8b7d3c69fcc549a
#
_entry.id   d73e300145d7facfe8b7d3c69fcc549a
#
_cell.length_a   1.000
_cell.length_b   1.000
_cell.length_c   1.000
_cell.angle_alpha   90.00
_cell.angle_beta   90.00
_cell.angle_gamma   90.00
#
_symmetry.space_group_name_H-M   'P 1'
#
loop_
_entity.id
_entity.type
_entity.pdbx_description
1 polymer ?
#
loop_
_entity_poly.entity_id
_entity_poly.type
_entity_poly.pdbx_seq_one_letter_code
_entity_poly.pdbx_strand_id
1 'polypeptide(L)'
;DMAVLVRAGTEDIPRLQRAFVAAGIPVEVPASDLPLGQDPALAPLLIGLRLADRPEEVSVEEVTEFLCSPLVGLTPVDVRQIGRALRIADRVEAEEQRRPIRASAILLAALVAGEPDQLLSLTGELEEALRPVLQVLADMRAARTDRVYEQLWRLWALGGDGRRDGSIQGGRWAHQLWRSALAGGTSGRQADRVLDAVVALFALADRLPEGAGVTEFVSSLRHQQIPAARPDDGFWHRDAVRLMTVHRAKGGEWPMVIVVGMQQDRWPDLRPSSSLLRAERLGVDDIEDPLTRRQLLDDERRLAFVAATRARRRLVVSAVDSADPDLDQVSVFVDELRDEGDGESAGLAVPLDVVPTTEHLS
;
A
#
# COMPACT_ATOMS: atom_id res chain seq x y z
N ASP A 1 14.27 20.64 5.20
CA ASP A 1 13.47 19.74 6.05
C ASP A 1 12.00 20.13 5.98
N MET A 2 11.15 19.19 5.56
CA MET A 2 9.73 19.40 5.32
C MET A 2 8.95 18.16 5.79
N ALA A 3 7.80 18.38 6.40
CA ALA A 3 6.87 17.29 6.74
C ALA A 3 5.52 17.51 6.08
N VAL A 4 4.94 16.42 5.60
CA VAL A 4 3.56 16.34 5.11
C VAL A 4 2.77 15.50 6.11
N LEU A 5 1.74 16.09 6.68
CA LEU A 5 0.93 15.50 7.72
C LEU A 5 -0.47 15.17 7.21
N VAL A 6 -0.94 13.98 7.53
CA VAL A 6 -2.30 13.52 7.22
C VAL A 6 -3.03 13.12 8.50
N ARG A 7 -4.36 13.23 8.51
CA ARG A 7 -5.18 12.81 9.65
C ARG A 7 -5.20 11.29 9.80
N ALA A 8 -5.41 10.58 8.71
CA ALA A 8 -5.46 9.11 8.67
C ALA A 8 -4.45 8.55 7.66
N GLY A 9 -3.62 7.59 8.09
CA GLY A 9 -2.53 7.05 7.28
C GLY A 9 -2.97 6.06 6.22
N THR A 10 -4.07 5.35 6.43
CA THR A 10 -4.48 4.20 5.63
C THR A 10 -4.77 4.50 4.17
N GLU A 11 -5.41 5.63 3.87
CA GLU A 11 -5.79 5.99 2.50
C GLU A 11 -4.87 7.06 1.91
N ASP A 12 -4.53 8.07 2.69
CA ASP A 12 -3.86 9.26 2.19
C ASP A 12 -2.37 9.03 1.97
N ILE A 13 -1.68 8.31 2.86
CA ILE A 13 -0.24 8.04 2.75
C ILE A 13 0.11 7.30 1.45
N PRO A 14 -0.56 6.19 1.07
CA PRO A 14 -0.23 5.49 -0.17
C PRO A 14 -0.49 6.33 -1.43
N ARG A 15 -1.53 7.16 -1.42
CA ARG A 15 -1.84 8.07 -2.55
C ARG A 15 -0.78 9.14 -2.71
N LEU A 16 -0.42 9.81 -1.62
CA LEU A 16 0.60 10.85 -1.61
C LEU A 16 1.98 10.29 -1.94
N GLN A 17 2.33 9.13 -1.39
CA GLN A 17 3.60 8.47 -1.69
C GLN A 17 3.75 8.20 -3.19
N ARG A 18 2.70 7.66 -3.84
CA ARG A 18 2.71 7.43 -5.29
C ARG A 18 2.85 8.74 -6.08
N ALA A 19 2.16 9.79 -5.67
CA ALA A 19 2.24 11.10 -6.32
C ALA A 19 3.64 11.71 -6.20
N PHE A 20 4.25 11.67 -5.02
CA PHE A 20 5.62 12.17 -4.80
C PHE A 20 6.65 11.39 -5.60
N VAL A 21 6.54 10.04 -5.61
CA VAL A 21 7.43 9.18 -6.40
C VAL A 21 7.29 9.48 -7.89
N ALA A 22 6.06 9.63 -8.40
CA ALA A 22 5.79 9.98 -9.79
C ALA A 22 6.37 11.37 -10.16
N ALA A 23 6.37 12.31 -9.21
CA ALA A 23 6.97 13.63 -9.38
C ALA A 23 8.50 13.65 -9.18
N GLY A 24 9.13 12.51 -8.90
CA GLY A 24 10.57 12.43 -8.62
C GLY A 24 10.98 13.04 -7.28
N ILE A 25 10.05 13.29 -6.37
CA ILE A 25 10.30 13.88 -5.05
C ILE A 25 10.59 12.75 -4.06
N PRO A 26 11.77 12.73 -3.42
CA PRO A 26 12.09 11.75 -2.39
C PRO A 26 11.13 11.91 -1.20
N VAL A 27 10.44 10.84 -0.84
CA VAL A 27 9.53 10.83 0.30
C VAL A 27 9.92 9.73 1.27
N GLU A 28 9.86 10.04 2.55
CA GLU A 28 10.11 9.11 3.63
C GLU A 28 8.83 8.95 4.46
N VAL A 29 8.34 7.71 4.52
CA VAL A 29 7.19 7.33 5.33
C VAL A 29 7.71 6.52 6.51
N PRO A 30 7.39 6.89 7.76
CA PRO A 30 7.75 6.07 8.90
C PRO A 30 7.21 4.65 8.74
N ALA A 31 8.05 3.67 8.96
CA ALA A 31 7.73 2.25 8.75
C ALA A 31 6.47 1.77 9.50
N SER A 32 6.07 2.48 10.54
CA SER A 32 4.92 2.16 11.38
C SER A 32 3.58 2.76 10.92
N ASP A 33 3.56 3.61 9.90
CA ASP A 33 2.31 4.27 9.46
C ASP A 33 1.57 3.51 8.35
N LEU A 34 2.23 2.56 7.69
CA LEU A 34 1.60 1.66 6.72
C LEU A 34 1.47 0.26 7.33
N PRO A 35 0.25 -0.24 7.51
CA PRO A 35 0.05 -1.65 7.81
C PRO A 35 0.68 -2.51 6.71
N LEU A 36 1.40 -3.58 7.07
CA LEU A 36 2.08 -4.44 6.09
C LEU A 36 1.15 -4.96 4.99
N GLY A 37 -0.11 -5.23 5.34
CA GLY A 37 -1.12 -5.68 4.37
C GLY A 37 -1.51 -4.65 3.30
N GLN A 38 -1.12 -3.38 3.49
CA GLN A 38 -1.40 -2.26 2.58
C GLN A 38 -0.13 -1.69 1.94
N ASP A 39 1.04 -2.26 2.25
CA ASP A 39 2.29 -1.85 1.62
C ASP A 39 2.29 -2.30 0.15
N PRO A 40 2.29 -1.36 -0.83
CA PRO A 40 2.28 -1.72 -2.25
C PRO A 40 3.48 -2.58 -2.65
N ALA A 41 4.59 -2.48 -1.92
CA ALA A 41 5.77 -3.29 -2.18
C ALA A 41 5.55 -4.78 -1.89
N LEU A 42 4.62 -5.12 -0.99
CA LEU A 42 4.29 -6.49 -0.64
C LEU A 42 3.14 -7.07 -1.47
N ALA A 43 2.41 -6.25 -2.23
CA ALA A 43 1.29 -6.69 -3.04
C ALA A 43 1.61 -7.91 -3.93
N PRO A 44 2.77 -8.00 -4.62
CA PRO A 44 3.09 -9.17 -5.43
C PRO A 44 3.15 -10.48 -4.64
N LEU A 45 3.69 -10.46 -3.42
CA LEU A 45 3.77 -11.63 -2.56
C LEU A 45 2.39 -12.02 -2.03
N LEU A 46 1.57 -11.05 -1.62
CA LEU A 46 0.24 -11.27 -1.08
C LEU A 46 -0.74 -11.78 -2.17
N ILE A 47 -0.66 -11.21 -3.37
CA ILE A 47 -1.46 -11.69 -4.51
C ILE A 47 -1.01 -13.11 -4.89
N GLY A 48 0.31 -13.38 -4.96
CA GLY A 48 0.84 -14.70 -5.26
C GLY A 48 0.40 -15.77 -4.27
N LEU A 49 0.38 -15.48 -2.97
CA LEU A 49 -0.18 -16.37 -1.94
C LEU A 49 -1.66 -16.68 -2.19
N ARG A 50 -2.46 -15.65 -2.49
CA ARG A 50 -3.91 -15.81 -2.77
C ARG A 50 -4.16 -16.58 -4.05
N LEU A 51 -3.36 -16.35 -5.09
CA LEU A 51 -3.42 -17.10 -6.36
C LEU A 51 -3.10 -18.60 -6.16
N ALA A 52 -2.25 -18.94 -5.21
CA ALA A 52 -1.97 -20.32 -4.87
C ALA A 52 -3.06 -20.95 -4.00
N ASP A 53 -3.64 -20.20 -3.06
CA ASP A 53 -4.64 -20.72 -2.11
C ASP A 53 -6.06 -20.74 -2.69
N ARG A 54 -6.53 -19.57 -3.18
CA ARG A 54 -7.89 -19.37 -3.70
C ARG A 54 -7.88 -18.47 -4.95
N PRO A 55 -7.44 -19.01 -6.09
CA PRO A 55 -7.34 -18.23 -7.32
C PRO A 55 -8.67 -17.61 -7.77
N GLU A 56 -9.80 -18.24 -7.43
CA GLU A 56 -11.15 -17.75 -7.74
C GLU A 56 -11.54 -16.47 -7.01
N GLU A 57 -10.89 -16.14 -5.89
CA GLU A 57 -11.12 -14.92 -5.13
C GLU A 57 -10.22 -13.75 -5.60
N VAL A 58 -9.32 -13.99 -6.55
CA VAL A 58 -8.39 -12.96 -7.07
C VAL A 58 -8.98 -12.33 -8.33
N SER A 59 -9.07 -11.00 -8.33
CA SER A 59 -9.62 -10.28 -9.48
C SER A 59 -8.68 -10.32 -10.69
N VAL A 60 -9.23 -10.07 -11.86
CA VAL A 60 -8.45 -10.03 -13.11
C VAL A 60 -7.40 -8.90 -13.07
N GLU A 61 -7.73 -7.79 -12.44
CA GLU A 61 -6.85 -6.66 -12.23
C GLU A 61 -5.65 -7.06 -11.36
N GLU A 62 -5.88 -7.79 -10.26
CA GLU A 62 -4.83 -8.31 -9.39
C GLU A 62 -3.94 -9.32 -10.10
N VAL A 63 -4.51 -10.18 -10.96
CA VAL A 63 -3.71 -11.10 -11.81
C VAL A 63 -2.79 -10.31 -12.73
N THR A 64 -3.29 -9.26 -13.36
CA THR A 64 -2.49 -8.40 -14.24
C THR A 64 -1.40 -7.67 -13.45
N GLU A 65 -1.72 -7.15 -12.28
CA GLU A 65 -0.76 -6.51 -11.37
C GLU A 65 0.35 -7.49 -10.96
N PHE A 66 -0.01 -8.71 -10.58
CA PHE A 66 0.95 -9.76 -10.23
C PHE A 66 1.89 -10.09 -11.37
N LEU A 67 1.37 -10.31 -12.59
CA LEU A 67 2.16 -10.62 -13.76
C LEU A 67 3.09 -9.47 -14.17
N CYS A 68 2.66 -8.22 -14.03
CA CYS A 68 3.47 -7.03 -14.31
C CYS A 68 4.38 -6.63 -13.15
N SER A 69 4.32 -7.33 -12.01
CA SER A 69 5.14 -7.01 -10.84
C SER A 69 6.62 -7.31 -11.05
N PRO A 70 7.52 -6.69 -10.27
CA PRO A 70 8.95 -7.02 -10.31
C PRO A 70 9.27 -8.48 -9.96
N LEU A 71 8.37 -9.16 -9.25
CA LEU A 71 8.48 -10.57 -8.89
C LEU A 71 8.44 -11.47 -10.15
N VAL A 72 7.49 -11.21 -11.05
CA VAL A 72 7.31 -11.93 -12.31
C VAL A 72 8.09 -11.27 -13.45
N GLY A 73 7.99 -9.95 -13.58
CA GLY A 73 8.78 -9.13 -14.50
C GLY A 73 8.27 -9.08 -15.93
N LEU A 74 6.99 -9.38 -16.17
CA LEU A 74 6.37 -9.17 -17.48
C LEU A 74 5.99 -7.70 -17.66
N THR A 75 6.06 -7.23 -18.90
CA THR A 75 5.56 -5.91 -19.26
C THR A 75 4.06 -5.95 -19.59
N PRO A 76 3.34 -4.81 -19.54
CA PRO A 76 1.96 -4.75 -20.02
C PRO A 76 1.80 -5.15 -21.50
N VAL A 77 2.87 -5.05 -22.30
CA VAL A 77 2.89 -5.53 -23.68
C VAL A 77 2.88 -7.05 -23.73
N ASP A 78 3.73 -7.70 -22.91
CA ASP A 78 3.80 -9.15 -22.81
C ASP A 78 2.46 -9.74 -22.36
N VAL A 79 1.85 -9.16 -21.31
CA VAL A 79 0.53 -9.60 -20.83
C VAL A 79 -0.54 -9.49 -21.91
N ARG A 80 -0.52 -8.42 -22.73
CA ARG A 80 -1.43 -8.30 -23.88
C ARG A 80 -1.15 -9.34 -24.97
N GLN A 81 0.12 -9.66 -25.23
CA GLN A 81 0.50 -10.69 -26.22
C GLN A 81 0.05 -12.07 -25.76
N ILE A 82 0.28 -12.41 -24.48
CA ILE A 82 -0.21 -13.65 -23.86
C ILE A 82 -1.74 -13.74 -24.00
N GLY A 83 -2.47 -12.69 -23.60
CA GLY A 83 -3.92 -12.65 -23.71
C GLY A 83 -4.43 -12.80 -25.14
N ARG A 84 -3.69 -12.30 -26.15
CA ARG A 84 -4.01 -12.49 -27.56
C ARG A 84 -3.80 -13.93 -27.99
N ALA A 85 -2.68 -14.55 -27.62
CA ALA A 85 -2.38 -15.94 -27.93
C ALA A 85 -3.44 -16.89 -27.32
N LEU A 86 -3.79 -16.68 -26.07
CA LEU A 86 -4.84 -17.44 -25.38
C LEU A 86 -6.20 -17.31 -26.08
N ARG A 87 -6.56 -16.13 -26.57
CA ARG A 87 -7.81 -15.94 -27.33
C ARG A 87 -7.82 -16.65 -28.67
N ILE A 88 -6.66 -16.78 -29.33
CA ILE A 88 -6.55 -17.53 -30.58
C ILE A 88 -6.79 -19.03 -30.29
N ALA A 89 -6.18 -19.55 -29.23
CA ALA A 89 -6.41 -20.92 -28.81
C ALA A 89 -7.88 -21.16 -28.37
N ASP A 90 -8.43 -20.25 -27.56
CA ASP A 90 -9.84 -20.35 -27.09
C ASP A 90 -10.86 -20.31 -28.24
N ARG A 91 -10.52 -19.67 -29.37
CA ARG A 91 -11.42 -19.65 -30.54
C ARG A 91 -11.64 -21.03 -31.10
N VAL A 92 -10.60 -21.85 -31.22
CA VAL A 92 -10.71 -23.23 -31.75
C VAL A 92 -11.60 -24.06 -30.81
N GLU A 93 -11.33 -24.00 -29.53
CA GLU A 93 -12.12 -24.71 -28.52
C GLU A 93 -13.56 -24.21 -28.43
N ALA A 94 -13.76 -22.89 -28.56
CA ALA A 94 -15.09 -22.28 -28.54
C ALA A 94 -15.97 -22.70 -29.72
N GLU A 95 -15.35 -22.86 -30.93
CA GLU A 95 -16.04 -23.37 -32.13
C GLU A 95 -16.46 -24.83 -31.94
N GLU A 96 -15.59 -25.68 -31.41
CA GLU A 96 -15.90 -27.09 -31.13
C GLU A 96 -17.00 -27.26 -30.09
N GLN A 97 -16.97 -26.45 -29.02
CA GLN A 97 -17.91 -26.47 -27.90
C GLN A 97 -19.16 -25.64 -28.14
N ARG A 98 -19.27 -24.93 -29.26
CA ARG A 98 -20.37 -24.01 -29.60
C ARG A 98 -20.65 -22.96 -28.51
N ARG A 99 -19.60 -22.40 -27.92
CA ARG A 99 -19.68 -21.36 -26.90
C ARG A 99 -19.03 -20.05 -27.39
N PRO A 100 -19.31 -18.89 -26.73
CA PRO A 100 -18.66 -17.64 -27.05
C PRO A 100 -17.16 -17.67 -26.65
N ILE A 101 -16.34 -16.94 -27.39
CA ILE A 101 -14.91 -16.73 -27.08
C ILE A 101 -14.78 -15.91 -25.80
N ARG A 102 -14.00 -16.40 -24.85
CA ARG A 102 -13.77 -15.72 -23.58
C ARG A 102 -12.89 -14.45 -23.75
N ALA A 103 -13.05 -13.48 -22.85
CA ALA A 103 -12.19 -12.31 -22.82
C ALA A 103 -10.74 -12.68 -22.42
N SER A 104 -9.76 -11.97 -22.96
CA SER A 104 -8.32 -12.21 -22.68
C SER A 104 -8.00 -12.20 -21.19
N ALA A 105 -8.63 -11.34 -20.45
CA ALA A 105 -8.45 -11.20 -19.01
C ALA A 105 -8.93 -12.44 -18.24
N ILE A 106 -10.08 -13.01 -18.63
CA ILE A 106 -10.61 -14.26 -18.05
C ILE A 106 -9.69 -15.44 -18.39
N LEU A 107 -9.15 -15.48 -19.62
CA LEU A 107 -8.22 -16.53 -20.02
C LEU A 107 -6.89 -16.44 -19.27
N LEU A 108 -6.39 -15.24 -19.02
CA LEU A 108 -5.20 -15.03 -18.18
C LEU A 108 -5.43 -15.51 -16.76
N ALA A 109 -6.58 -15.16 -16.15
CA ALA A 109 -6.92 -15.63 -14.83
C ALA A 109 -7.03 -17.17 -14.76
N ALA A 110 -7.67 -17.77 -15.76
CA ALA A 110 -7.77 -19.23 -15.89
C ALA A 110 -6.41 -19.92 -16.06
N LEU A 111 -5.51 -19.33 -16.86
CA LEU A 111 -4.14 -19.84 -17.02
C LEU A 111 -3.38 -19.84 -15.70
N VAL A 112 -3.45 -18.74 -14.94
CA VAL A 112 -2.76 -18.64 -13.64
C VAL A 112 -3.38 -19.55 -12.58
N ALA A 113 -4.69 -19.79 -12.67
CA ALA A 113 -5.43 -20.71 -11.78
C ALA A 113 -5.28 -22.19 -12.17
N GLY A 114 -4.88 -22.48 -13.43
CA GLY A 114 -4.84 -23.83 -14.00
C GLY A 114 -3.52 -24.57 -13.78
N GLU A 115 -3.48 -25.76 -14.35
CA GLU A 115 -2.27 -26.57 -14.39
C GLU A 115 -1.28 -26.02 -15.42
N PRO A 116 0.04 -26.21 -15.24
CA PRO A 116 1.06 -25.74 -16.17
C PRO A 116 0.93 -26.26 -17.61
N ASP A 117 0.28 -27.39 -17.80
CA ASP A 117 0.08 -28.02 -19.12
C ASP A 117 -0.82 -27.19 -20.06
N GLN A 118 -1.59 -26.23 -19.52
CA GLN A 118 -2.40 -25.29 -20.31
C GLN A 118 -1.54 -24.26 -21.08
N LEU A 119 -0.23 -24.25 -20.86
CA LEU A 119 0.73 -23.41 -21.58
C LEU A 119 0.95 -23.78 -23.06
N LEU A 120 0.42 -24.90 -23.52
CA LEU A 120 0.68 -25.44 -24.88
C LEU A 120 0.34 -24.47 -26.02
N SER A 121 -0.43 -23.42 -25.76
CA SER A 121 -0.75 -22.37 -26.73
C SER A 121 0.26 -21.22 -26.79
N LEU A 122 1.20 -21.15 -25.86
CA LEU A 122 2.24 -20.15 -25.80
C LEU A 122 3.55 -20.75 -26.31
N THR A 123 4.35 -19.95 -27.01
CA THR A 123 5.66 -20.36 -27.52
C THR A 123 6.69 -19.25 -27.33
N GLY A 124 7.98 -19.65 -27.30
CA GLY A 124 9.10 -18.71 -27.23
C GLY A 124 9.29 -18.03 -25.86
N GLU A 125 9.76 -16.80 -25.88
CA GLU A 125 10.16 -16.05 -24.69
C GLU A 125 9.04 -15.87 -23.65
N LEU A 126 7.78 -15.75 -24.09
CA LEU A 126 6.63 -15.58 -23.18
C LEU A 126 6.34 -16.88 -22.40
N GLU A 127 6.48 -18.02 -23.04
CA GLU A 127 6.35 -19.31 -22.37
C GLU A 127 7.47 -19.50 -21.34
N GLU A 128 8.73 -19.22 -21.75
CA GLU A 128 9.89 -19.30 -20.85
C GLU A 128 9.74 -18.40 -19.62
N ALA A 129 9.18 -17.21 -19.79
CA ALA A 129 8.96 -16.28 -18.69
C ALA A 129 7.83 -16.72 -17.75
N LEU A 130 6.75 -17.31 -18.25
CA LEU A 130 5.58 -17.71 -17.48
C LEU A 130 5.72 -19.07 -16.82
N ARG A 131 6.39 -20.02 -17.46
CA ARG A 131 6.52 -21.41 -16.98
C ARG A 131 7.00 -21.50 -15.54
N PRO A 132 8.06 -20.80 -15.07
CA PRO A 132 8.50 -20.84 -13.68
C PRO A 132 7.44 -20.32 -12.70
N VAL A 133 6.69 -19.30 -13.10
CA VAL A 133 5.64 -18.69 -12.27
C VAL A 133 4.50 -19.68 -12.06
N LEU A 134 4.00 -20.29 -13.14
CA LEU A 134 2.91 -21.25 -13.08
C LEU A 134 3.32 -22.52 -12.34
N GLN A 135 4.58 -22.96 -12.50
CA GLN A 135 5.11 -24.10 -11.77
C GLN A 135 5.12 -23.83 -10.26
N VAL A 136 5.65 -22.67 -9.83
CA VAL A 136 5.67 -22.29 -8.41
C VAL A 136 4.26 -22.23 -7.83
N LEU A 137 3.30 -21.64 -8.55
CA LEU A 137 1.90 -21.60 -8.10
C LEU A 137 1.26 -22.99 -8.03
N ALA A 138 1.56 -23.89 -8.97
CA ALA A 138 1.11 -25.27 -8.94
C ALA A 138 1.72 -26.05 -7.77
N ASP A 139 3.03 -25.90 -7.55
CA ASP A 139 3.73 -26.52 -6.41
C ASP A 139 3.17 -26.03 -5.06
N MET A 140 2.85 -24.74 -4.95
CA MET A 140 2.23 -24.18 -3.75
C MET A 140 0.83 -24.74 -3.53
N ARG A 141 0.02 -24.92 -4.59
CA ARG A 141 -1.32 -25.55 -4.50
C ARG A 141 -1.22 -27.01 -4.06
N ALA A 142 -0.24 -27.74 -4.58
CA ALA A 142 0.00 -29.11 -4.16
C ALA A 142 0.43 -29.23 -2.69
N ALA A 143 1.15 -28.23 -2.20
CA ALA A 143 1.70 -28.15 -0.85
C ALA A 143 0.89 -27.23 0.07
N ARG A 144 -0.44 -27.25 -0.01
CA ARG A 144 -1.36 -26.38 0.79
C ARG A 144 -1.22 -26.51 2.29
N THR A 145 -0.67 -27.60 2.77
CA THR A 145 -0.43 -27.88 4.19
C THR A 145 0.89 -27.27 4.70
N ASP A 146 1.74 -26.78 3.79
CA ASP A 146 2.98 -26.13 4.19
C ASP A 146 2.67 -24.84 4.94
N ARG A 147 3.61 -24.46 5.81
CA ARG A 147 3.52 -23.17 6.53
C ARG A 147 3.52 -22.01 5.54
N VAL A 148 2.79 -20.95 5.86
CA VAL A 148 2.74 -19.72 5.03
C VAL A 148 4.14 -19.16 4.78
N TYR A 149 5.04 -19.29 5.76
CA TYR A 149 6.47 -18.95 5.63
C TYR A 149 7.15 -19.67 4.46
N GLU A 150 6.91 -20.97 4.30
CA GLU A 150 7.49 -21.78 3.22
C GLU A 150 6.91 -21.41 1.85
N GLN A 151 5.61 -21.12 1.82
CA GLN A 151 4.94 -20.65 0.61
C GLN A 151 5.47 -19.25 0.18
N LEU A 152 5.63 -18.33 1.11
CA LEU A 152 6.28 -17.04 0.85
C LEU A 152 7.70 -17.21 0.31
N TRP A 153 8.44 -18.19 0.85
CA TRP A 153 9.80 -18.46 0.40
C TRP A 153 9.85 -18.93 -1.05
N ARG A 154 8.91 -19.79 -1.47
CA ARG A 154 8.80 -20.22 -2.88
C ARG A 154 8.58 -19.03 -3.82
N LEU A 155 7.68 -18.13 -3.46
CA LEU A 155 7.46 -16.90 -4.23
C LEU A 155 8.70 -16.00 -4.24
N TRP A 156 9.31 -15.78 -3.10
CA TRP A 156 10.51 -14.95 -2.99
C TRP A 156 11.69 -15.49 -3.79
N ALA A 157 11.78 -16.82 -3.93
CA ALA A 157 12.82 -17.50 -4.71
C ALA A 157 12.51 -17.53 -6.22
N LEU A 158 11.40 -17.00 -6.69
CA LEU A 158 10.99 -17.05 -8.09
C LEU A 158 12.03 -16.42 -9.02
N GLY A 159 12.39 -17.15 -10.06
CA GLY A 159 13.39 -16.71 -11.05
C GLY A 159 14.84 -16.73 -10.54
N GLY A 160 15.10 -17.36 -9.41
CA GLY A 160 16.45 -17.67 -8.93
C GLY A 160 16.99 -18.95 -9.52
N ASP A 161 18.31 -19.09 -9.57
CA ASP A 161 19.00 -20.29 -10.07
C ASP A 161 19.04 -21.44 -9.05
N GLY A 162 18.40 -21.28 -7.91
CA GLY A 162 18.36 -22.26 -6.82
C GLY A 162 19.71 -22.52 -6.13
N ARG A 163 20.76 -21.79 -6.49
CA ARG A 163 22.09 -21.98 -5.92
C ARG A 163 22.15 -21.42 -4.51
N ARG A 164 22.43 -22.31 -3.56
CA ARG A 164 22.71 -21.99 -2.15
C ARG A 164 24.21 -21.86 -1.93
N ASP A 165 24.87 -20.97 -2.64
CA ASP A 165 26.34 -20.78 -2.55
C ASP A 165 26.77 -19.82 -1.41
N GLY A 166 25.84 -19.49 -0.48
CA GLY A 166 26.10 -18.55 0.62
C GLY A 166 25.95 -17.08 0.25
N SER A 167 25.69 -16.76 -1.03
CA SER A 167 25.26 -15.44 -1.44
C SER A 167 23.73 -15.28 -1.27
N ILE A 168 23.16 -14.21 -1.73
CA ILE A 168 21.78 -13.82 -1.45
C ILE A 168 20.79 -14.95 -1.70
N GLN A 169 20.03 -15.31 -0.68
CA GLN A 169 18.93 -16.25 -0.79
C GLN A 169 17.71 -15.51 -1.32
N GLY A 170 17.29 -15.79 -2.56
CA GLY A 170 16.11 -15.18 -3.18
C GLY A 170 16.15 -15.28 -4.70
N GLY A 171 15.04 -14.92 -5.33
CA GLY A 171 14.88 -14.89 -6.77
C GLY A 171 15.43 -13.62 -7.42
N ARG A 172 15.08 -13.44 -8.70
CA ARG A 172 15.53 -12.29 -9.50
C ARG A 172 15.20 -10.95 -8.87
N TRP A 173 14.00 -10.80 -8.30
CA TRP A 173 13.58 -9.57 -7.63
C TRP A 173 14.41 -9.27 -6.38
N ALA A 174 14.65 -10.28 -5.54
CA ALA A 174 15.53 -10.16 -4.38
C ALA A 174 16.92 -9.64 -4.75
N HIS A 175 17.51 -10.22 -5.81
CA HIS A 175 18.82 -9.79 -6.31
C HIS A 175 18.82 -8.36 -6.88
N GLN A 176 17.73 -7.93 -7.51
CA GLN A 176 17.59 -6.55 -7.99
C GLN A 176 17.52 -5.57 -6.83
N LEU A 177 16.69 -5.85 -5.82
CA LEU A 177 16.58 -5.03 -4.60
C LEU A 177 17.93 -4.90 -3.90
N TRP A 178 18.59 -6.02 -3.69
CA TRP A 178 19.88 -6.03 -3.01
C TRP A 178 20.95 -5.23 -3.76
N ARG A 179 21.05 -5.40 -5.09
CA ARG A 179 21.99 -4.60 -5.90
C ARG A 179 21.66 -3.10 -5.83
N SER A 180 20.38 -2.74 -5.86
CA SER A 180 19.96 -1.35 -5.73
C SER A 180 20.29 -0.78 -4.34
N ALA A 181 20.08 -1.55 -3.28
CA ALA A 181 20.42 -1.19 -1.90
C ALA A 181 21.94 -0.91 -1.77
N LEU A 182 22.79 -1.79 -2.30
CA LEU A 182 24.24 -1.59 -2.30
C LEU A 182 24.71 -0.39 -3.13
N ALA A 183 24.00 -0.08 -4.22
CA ALA A 183 24.33 1.08 -5.04
C ALA A 183 24.01 2.41 -4.34
N GLY A 184 23.18 2.39 -3.30
CA GLY A 184 22.81 3.56 -2.52
C GLY A 184 21.94 4.56 -3.29
N GLY A 185 21.94 5.81 -2.83
CA GLY A 185 21.11 6.84 -3.42
C GLY A 185 19.62 6.67 -3.10
N THR A 186 18.76 7.33 -3.84
CA THR A 186 17.30 7.30 -3.63
C THR A 186 16.72 5.92 -3.92
N SER A 187 17.17 5.29 -5.02
CA SER A 187 16.75 3.93 -5.39
C SER A 187 17.22 2.88 -4.39
N GLY A 188 18.43 3.04 -3.83
CA GLY A 188 18.94 2.15 -2.79
C GLY A 188 18.11 2.19 -1.53
N ARG A 189 17.79 3.39 -1.05
CA ARG A 189 16.91 3.56 0.12
C ARG A 189 15.51 3.00 -0.08
N GLN A 190 14.98 3.11 -1.30
CA GLN A 190 13.70 2.49 -1.63
C GLN A 190 13.81 0.97 -1.60
N ALA A 191 14.90 0.40 -2.12
CA ALA A 191 15.16 -1.03 -2.08
C ALA A 191 15.32 -1.55 -0.65
N ASP A 192 16.04 -0.83 0.22
CA ASP A 192 16.18 -1.16 1.65
C ASP A 192 14.81 -1.23 2.34
N ARG A 193 13.94 -0.24 2.10
CA ARG A 193 12.57 -0.24 2.66
C ARG A 193 11.74 -1.44 2.20
N VAL A 194 11.86 -1.82 0.93
CA VAL A 194 11.16 -3.01 0.41
C VAL A 194 11.70 -4.28 1.08
N LEU A 195 13.02 -4.40 1.22
CA LEU A 195 13.65 -5.52 1.91
C LEU A 195 13.20 -5.62 3.37
N ASP A 196 13.16 -4.49 4.08
CA ASP A 196 12.66 -4.45 5.47
C ASP A 196 11.20 -4.88 5.57
N ALA A 197 10.35 -4.42 4.63
CA ALA A 197 8.95 -4.83 4.56
C ALA A 197 8.81 -6.34 4.32
N VAL A 198 9.62 -6.90 3.43
CA VAL A 198 9.65 -8.34 3.16
C VAL A 198 10.10 -9.12 4.39
N VAL A 199 11.18 -8.69 5.06
CA VAL A 199 11.65 -9.33 6.31
C VAL A 199 10.57 -9.30 7.39
N ALA A 200 9.87 -8.16 7.55
CA ALA A 200 8.75 -8.06 8.50
C ALA A 200 7.58 -8.99 8.14
N LEU A 201 7.27 -9.14 6.84
CA LEU A 201 6.24 -10.07 6.37
C LEU A 201 6.61 -11.53 6.71
N PHE A 202 7.86 -11.93 6.46
CA PHE A 202 8.36 -13.27 6.82
C PHE A 202 8.34 -13.50 8.33
N ALA A 203 8.73 -12.50 9.14
CA ALA A 203 8.68 -12.60 10.59
C ALA A 203 7.26 -12.78 11.14
N LEU A 204 6.25 -12.17 10.49
CA LEU A 204 4.85 -12.39 10.84
C LEU A 204 4.38 -13.78 10.43
N ALA A 205 4.73 -14.24 9.24
CA ALA A 205 4.39 -15.58 8.78
C ALA A 205 5.02 -16.68 9.67
N ASP A 206 6.23 -16.47 10.17
CA ASP A 206 6.90 -17.41 11.07
C ASP A 206 6.24 -17.51 12.46
N ARG A 207 5.58 -16.45 12.91
CA ARG A 207 4.87 -16.41 14.21
C ARG A 207 3.45 -16.99 14.16
N LEU A 208 2.97 -17.37 12.98
CA LEU A 208 1.64 -17.95 12.86
C LEU A 208 1.56 -19.28 13.63
N PRO A 209 0.41 -19.56 14.26
CA PRO A 209 0.16 -20.87 14.86
C PRO A 209 0.31 -22.00 13.82
N GLU A 210 0.71 -23.18 14.27
CA GLU A 210 0.72 -24.38 13.43
C GLU A 210 -0.71 -24.65 12.89
N GLY A 211 -0.81 -24.83 11.58
CA GLY A 211 -2.08 -25.05 10.89
C GLY A 211 -2.80 -23.80 10.42
N ALA A 212 -2.30 -22.59 10.71
CA ALA A 212 -2.85 -21.35 10.16
C ALA A 212 -2.57 -21.28 8.65
N GLY A 213 -3.63 -21.06 7.86
CA GLY A 213 -3.57 -21.03 6.40
C GLY A 213 -3.31 -19.61 5.83
N VAL A 214 -3.14 -19.55 4.50
CA VAL A 214 -2.94 -18.27 3.77
C VAL A 214 -4.10 -17.32 3.98
N THR A 215 -5.35 -17.80 3.90
CA THR A 215 -6.55 -16.96 4.09
C THR A 215 -6.53 -16.27 5.46
N GLU A 216 -6.19 -17.00 6.53
CA GLU A 216 -6.11 -16.46 7.88
C GLU A 216 -4.98 -15.44 8.00
N PHE A 217 -3.81 -15.72 7.41
CA PHE A 217 -2.69 -14.80 7.37
C PHE A 217 -3.03 -13.48 6.66
N VAL A 218 -3.57 -13.55 5.44
CA VAL A 218 -3.96 -12.35 4.67
C VAL A 218 -5.06 -11.57 5.38
N SER A 219 -6.02 -12.26 6.00
CA SER A 219 -7.07 -11.63 6.81
C SER A 219 -6.46 -10.91 8.02
N SER A 220 -5.54 -11.55 8.74
CA SER A 220 -4.87 -10.94 9.89
C SER A 220 -4.10 -9.66 9.51
N LEU A 221 -3.42 -9.67 8.36
CA LEU A 221 -2.72 -8.49 7.83
C LEU A 221 -3.68 -7.32 7.51
N ARG A 222 -4.89 -7.63 7.00
CA ARG A 222 -5.91 -6.61 6.71
C ARG A 222 -6.52 -6.01 7.98
N HIS A 223 -6.67 -6.82 9.03
CA HIS A 223 -7.25 -6.39 10.31
C HIS A 223 -6.20 -5.81 11.27
N GLN A 224 -4.90 -6.03 11.03
CA GLN A 224 -3.85 -5.40 11.79
C GLN A 224 -3.79 -3.89 11.46
N GLN A 225 -4.58 -3.11 12.18
CA GLN A 225 -4.45 -1.64 12.20
C GLN A 225 -3.23 -1.19 13.03
N ILE A 226 -2.59 -2.12 13.73
CA ILE A 226 -1.38 -1.85 14.51
C ILE A 226 -0.20 -1.97 13.57
N PRO A 227 0.53 -0.89 13.31
CA PRO A 227 1.74 -0.92 12.52
C PRO A 227 2.72 -1.92 13.13
N ALA A 228 3.31 -2.80 12.32
CA ALA A 228 4.37 -3.67 12.82
C ALA A 228 5.49 -2.79 13.37
N ALA A 229 5.84 -2.98 14.64
CA ALA A 229 6.98 -2.30 15.26
C ALA A 229 8.23 -2.72 14.49
N ARG A 230 8.66 -1.90 13.54
CA ARG A 230 9.98 -2.00 12.95
C ARG A 230 10.96 -1.33 13.90
N PRO A 231 12.22 -1.80 14.00
CA PRO A 231 13.24 -1.07 14.71
C PRO A 231 13.24 0.37 14.21
N ASP A 232 13.12 1.30 15.13
CA ASP A 232 13.09 2.73 14.83
C ASP A 232 14.51 3.10 14.35
N ASP A 233 14.70 3.05 13.04
CA ASP A 233 15.95 3.49 12.43
C ASP A 233 16.03 4.99 12.59
N GLY A 234 16.68 5.45 13.65
CA GLY A 234 16.88 6.85 14.01
C GLY A 234 17.67 7.67 12.97
N PHE A 235 17.75 7.21 11.73
CA PHE A 235 18.38 7.89 10.61
C PHE A 235 17.35 8.45 9.63
N TRP A 236 16.75 9.59 10.00
CA TRP A 236 16.00 10.41 9.06
C TRP A 236 16.97 10.98 7.99
N HIS A 237 16.69 10.66 6.73
CA HIS A 237 17.50 11.21 5.64
C HIS A 237 17.21 12.71 5.44
N ARG A 238 18.28 13.52 5.34
CA ARG A 238 18.16 14.99 5.26
C ARG A 238 17.46 15.50 4.01
N ASP A 239 17.41 14.72 2.93
CA ASP A 239 16.96 15.16 1.61
C ASP A 239 15.63 14.49 1.16
N ALA A 240 14.75 14.16 2.08
CA ALA A 240 13.44 13.61 1.79
C ALA A 240 12.31 14.37 2.49
N VAL A 241 11.14 14.40 1.86
CA VAL A 241 9.90 14.89 2.47
C VAL A 241 9.37 13.81 3.43
N ARG A 242 9.12 14.18 4.67
CA ARG A 242 8.57 13.26 5.68
C ARG A 242 7.06 13.23 5.58
N LEU A 243 6.51 12.09 5.20
CA LEU A 243 5.08 11.87 5.09
C LEU A 243 4.61 10.97 6.23
N MET A 244 3.78 11.50 7.12
CA MET A 244 3.33 10.79 8.32
C MET A 244 1.97 11.26 8.83
N THR A 245 1.40 10.52 9.77
CA THR A 245 0.20 10.96 10.48
C THR A 245 0.54 12.04 11.54
N VAL A 246 -0.47 12.86 11.89
CA VAL A 246 -0.31 13.89 12.93
C VAL A 246 0.08 13.29 14.28
N HIS A 247 -0.45 12.10 14.59
CA HIS A 247 -0.10 11.41 15.84
C HIS A 247 1.39 11.12 15.95
N ARG A 248 2.03 10.76 14.84
CA ARG A 248 3.49 10.52 14.77
C ARG A 248 4.31 11.80 14.81
N ALA A 249 3.75 12.89 14.34
CA ALA A 249 4.42 14.18 14.35
C ALA A 249 4.54 14.78 15.76
N LYS A 250 3.91 14.19 16.77
CA LYS A 250 3.98 14.64 18.17
C LYS A 250 5.43 14.58 18.66
N GLY A 251 5.92 15.72 19.15
CA GLY A 251 7.32 15.88 19.60
C GLY A 251 8.31 16.29 18.51
N GLY A 252 7.95 16.18 17.21
CA GLY A 252 8.76 16.68 16.10
C GLY A 252 8.42 18.13 15.74
N GLU A 253 9.34 18.84 15.08
CA GLU A 253 9.12 20.17 14.53
C GLU A 253 9.94 20.35 13.25
N TRP A 254 9.33 20.99 12.24
CA TRP A 254 9.95 21.20 10.93
C TRP A 254 9.87 22.65 10.47
N PRO A 255 10.84 23.14 9.72
CA PRO A 255 10.77 24.48 9.13
C PRO A 255 9.51 24.71 8.30
N MET A 256 9.04 23.68 7.59
CA MET A 256 7.82 23.70 6.80
C MET A 256 6.98 22.46 7.09
N VAL A 257 5.70 22.68 7.33
CA VAL A 257 4.71 21.60 7.50
C VAL A 257 3.57 21.82 6.51
N ILE A 258 3.19 20.78 5.82
CA ILE A 258 2.03 20.75 4.93
C ILE A 258 1.00 19.81 5.53
N VAL A 259 -0.16 20.31 5.87
CA VAL A 259 -1.31 19.52 6.35
C VAL A 259 -2.23 19.29 5.17
N VAL A 260 -2.44 18.03 4.81
CA VAL A 260 -3.19 17.65 3.60
C VAL A 260 -4.55 17.08 3.96
N GLY A 261 -5.56 17.46 3.17
CA GLY A 261 -6.90 16.86 3.26
C GLY A 261 -7.71 17.35 4.45
N MET A 262 -7.67 18.65 4.74
CA MET A 262 -8.51 19.30 5.74
C MET A 262 -9.94 19.44 5.23
N GLN A 263 -10.61 18.29 5.06
CA GLN A 263 -11.97 18.18 4.54
C GLN A 263 -12.97 17.96 5.66
N GLN A 264 -14.16 18.53 5.51
CA GLN A 264 -15.29 18.24 6.39
C GLN A 264 -15.59 16.73 6.37
N ASP A 265 -15.96 16.14 7.49
CA ASP A 265 -16.21 14.69 7.68
C ASP A 265 -14.99 13.76 7.53
N ARG A 266 -13.82 14.30 7.19
CA ARG A 266 -12.53 13.60 7.23
C ARG A 266 -11.65 14.14 8.36
N TRP A 267 -11.64 15.44 8.54
CA TRP A 267 -11.02 16.14 9.64
C TRP A 267 -11.82 17.42 9.97
N PRO A 268 -12.71 17.41 10.96
CA PRO A 268 -12.87 16.42 12.04
C PRO A 268 -13.53 15.11 11.62
N ASP A 269 -13.04 13.97 12.12
CA ASP A 269 -13.71 12.68 12.03
C ASP A 269 -14.58 12.49 13.27
N LEU A 270 -15.87 12.79 13.13
CA LEU A 270 -16.84 12.72 14.20
C LEU A 270 -17.62 11.39 14.24
N ARG A 271 -17.17 10.41 13.48
CA ARG A 271 -17.77 9.07 13.49
C ARG A 271 -17.41 8.37 14.81
N PRO A 272 -18.40 7.85 15.54
CA PRO A 272 -18.10 7.05 16.73
C PRO A 272 -17.27 5.83 16.30
N SER A 273 -16.22 5.55 17.06
CA SER A 273 -15.39 4.37 16.79
C SER A 273 -16.27 3.13 16.90
N SER A 274 -16.36 2.36 15.81
CA SER A 274 -17.24 1.19 15.72
C SER A 274 -16.55 -0.09 16.19
N SER A 275 -15.83 -0.05 17.30
CA SER A 275 -15.31 -1.26 17.91
C SER A 275 -16.49 -2.15 18.36
N LEU A 276 -16.54 -3.39 17.89
CA LEU A 276 -17.55 -4.37 18.31
C LEU A 276 -17.60 -4.56 19.84
N LEU A 277 -16.47 -4.37 20.50
CA LEU A 277 -16.32 -4.50 21.96
C LEU A 277 -16.55 -3.18 22.68
N ARG A 278 -16.79 -2.06 21.96
CA ARG A 278 -16.91 -0.71 22.56
C ARG A 278 -15.82 -0.43 23.59
N ALA A 279 -14.56 -0.76 23.21
CA ALA A 279 -13.41 -0.65 24.11
C ALA A 279 -13.18 0.80 24.59
N GLU A 280 -13.65 1.79 23.83
CA GLU A 280 -13.66 3.21 24.18
C GLU A 280 -14.53 3.54 25.41
N ARG A 281 -15.39 2.61 25.83
CA ARG A 281 -16.23 2.76 27.04
C ARG A 281 -15.64 2.10 28.28
N LEU A 282 -14.47 1.48 28.16
CA LEU A 282 -13.77 0.89 29.31
C LEU A 282 -13.01 1.98 30.05
N GLY A 283 -13.61 2.56 31.09
CA GLY A 283 -12.95 3.42 32.07
C GLY A 283 -12.10 2.62 33.06
N VAL A 284 -11.38 3.32 33.92
CA VAL A 284 -10.49 2.68 34.91
C VAL A 284 -11.30 1.91 35.95
N ASP A 285 -12.48 2.39 36.29
CA ASP A 285 -13.32 1.83 37.39
C ASP A 285 -14.73 1.41 36.94
N ASP A 286 -15.19 1.82 35.73
CA ASP A 286 -16.56 1.52 35.26
C ASP A 286 -16.68 1.75 33.73
N ILE A 287 -17.86 1.41 33.18
CA ILE A 287 -18.20 1.66 31.76
C ILE A 287 -18.59 3.12 31.60
N GLU A 288 -17.80 3.89 30.88
CA GLU A 288 -18.08 5.30 30.60
C GLU A 288 -19.17 5.48 29.53
N ASP A 289 -19.88 6.61 29.61
CA ASP A 289 -20.83 7.01 28.57
C ASP A 289 -20.10 7.25 27.22
N PRO A 290 -20.77 6.97 26.09
CA PRO A 290 -20.18 7.27 24.77
C PRO A 290 -19.78 8.73 24.67
N LEU A 291 -18.61 9.00 24.07
CA LEU A 291 -18.14 10.36 23.82
C LEU A 291 -19.21 11.16 23.06
N THR A 292 -19.52 12.33 23.55
CA THR A 292 -20.43 13.25 22.88
C THR A 292 -19.76 13.80 21.62
N ARG A 293 -20.57 14.21 20.63
CA ARG A 293 -20.06 14.85 19.40
C ARG A 293 -19.17 16.06 19.69
N ARG A 294 -19.46 16.79 20.78
CA ARG A 294 -18.66 17.94 21.22
C ARG A 294 -17.28 17.49 21.71
N GLN A 295 -17.20 16.44 22.51
CA GLN A 295 -15.92 15.90 22.97
C GLN A 295 -15.07 15.38 21.82
N LEU A 296 -15.69 14.67 20.86
CA LEU A 296 -14.99 14.23 19.64
C LEU A 296 -14.45 15.42 18.84
N LEU A 297 -15.23 16.48 18.68
CA LEU A 297 -14.79 17.69 17.99
C LEU A 297 -13.62 18.37 18.74
N ASP A 298 -13.68 18.44 20.06
CA ASP A 298 -12.61 19.03 20.87
C ASP A 298 -11.31 18.21 20.78
N ASP A 299 -11.39 16.89 20.70
CA ASP A 299 -10.22 16.03 20.50
C ASP A 299 -9.62 16.20 19.10
N GLU A 300 -10.47 16.28 18.08
CA GLU A 300 -10.03 16.56 16.71
C GLU A 300 -9.40 17.95 16.57
N ARG A 301 -9.92 18.97 17.27
CA ARG A 301 -9.36 20.31 17.34
C ARG A 301 -7.98 20.31 18.01
N ARG A 302 -7.79 19.57 19.09
CA ARG A 302 -6.48 19.39 19.73
C ARG A 302 -5.49 18.75 18.76
N LEU A 303 -5.93 17.78 17.96
CA LEU A 303 -5.10 17.15 16.96
C LEU A 303 -4.71 18.13 15.84
N ALA A 304 -5.64 18.95 15.35
CA ALA A 304 -5.38 20.00 14.37
C ALA A 304 -4.39 21.04 14.93
N PHE A 305 -4.53 21.44 16.18
CA PHE A 305 -3.59 22.32 16.86
C PHE A 305 -2.19 21.70 16.96
N VAL A 306 -2.08 20.40 17.28
CA VAL A 306 -0.80 19.68 17.26
C VAL A 306 -0.17 19.74 15.87
N ALA A 307 -0.93 19.51 14.80
CA ALA A 307 -0.42 19.56 13.44
C ALA A 307 0.11 20.96 13.08
N ALA A 308 -0.66 22.01 13.36
CA ALA A 308 -0.29 23.38 13.08
C ALA A 308 0.97 23.83 13.83
N THR A 309 1.09 23.47 15.10
CA THR A 309 2.25 23.83 15.94
C THR A 309 3.52 23.04 15.64
N ARG A 310 3.50 22.10 14.69
CA ARG A 310 4.74 21.44 14.23
C ARG A 310 5.54 22.29 13.25
N ALA A 311 4.94 23.34 12.68
CA ALA A 311 5.59 24.26 11.77
C ALA A 311 6.39 25.33 12.52
N ARG A 312 7.71 25.42 12.27
CA ARG A 312 8.57 26.47 12.83
C ARG A 312 8.51 27.77 12.05
N ARG A 313 8.31 27.70 10.74
CA ARG A 313 8.37 28.87 9.85
C ARG A 313 7.16 28.98 8.94
N ARG A 314 6.71 27.89 8.35
CA ARG A 314 5.64 27.89 7.35
C ARG A 314 4.70 26.72 7.56
N LEU A 315 3.43 27.03 7.74
CA LEU A 315 2.34 26.08 7.70
C LEU A 315 1.61 26.24 6.36
N VAL A 316 1.37 25.14 5.67
CA VAL A 316 0.51 25.08 4.48
C VAL A 316 -0.61 24.10 4.79
N VAL A 317 -1.83 24.51 4.57
CA VAL A 317 -3.01 23.68 4.74
C VAL A 317 -3.70 23.53 3.39
N SER A 318 -4.03 22.30 3.00
CA SER A 318 -4.74 22.04 1.76
C SER A 318 -6.10 21.41 2.01
N ALA A 319 -7.09 21.94 1.31
CA ALA A 319 -8.45 21.41 1.27
C ALA A 319 -9.01 21.56 -0.14
N VAL A 320 -9.97 20.74 -0.50
CA VAL A 320 -10.76 20.87 -1.73
C VAL A 320 -12.05 21.58 -1.37
N ASP A 321 -12.42 22.58 -2.13
CA ASP A 321 -13.69 23.29 -1.98
C ASP A 321 -14.53 23.01 -3.23
N SER A 322 -15.57 22.18 -3.07
CA SER A 322 -16.46 21.85 -4.16
C SER A 322 -17.66 22.80 -4.17
N ALA A 323 -18.05 23.24 -5.37
CA ALA A 323 -19.27 24.01 -5.54
C ALA A 323 -20.55 23.19 -5.23
N ASP A 324 -20.46 21.88 -5.22
CA ASP A 324 -21.55 20.98 -4.86
C ASP A 324 -21.48 20.65 -3.36
N PRO A 325 -22.52 20.99 -2.57
CA PRO A 325 -22.55 20.74 -1.12
C PRO A 325 -22.49 19.24 -0.74
N ASP A 326 -22.84 18.35 -1.64
CA ASP A 326 -22.80 16.90 -1.42
C ASP A 326 -21.40 16.28 -1.68
N LEU A 327 -20.45 17.10 -2.15
CA LEU A 327 -19.05 16.70 -2.36
C LEU A 327 -18.13 17.23 -1.27
N ASP A 328 -16.82 17.14 -1.50
CA ASP A 328 -15.78 17.56 -0.57
C ASP A 328 -15.92 19.05 -0.20
N GLN A 329 -16.11 19.33 1.08
CA GLN A 329 -16.18 20.68 1.66
C GLN A 329 -14.96 20.96 2.52
N VAL A 330 -14.60 22.23 2.64
CA VAL A 330 -13.51 22.67 3.51
C VAL A 330 -13.85 22.43 4.98
N SER A 331 -12.89 21.97 5.75
CA SER A 331 -13.05 21.78 7.20
C SER A 331 -13.24 23.10 7.95
N VAL A 332 -14.08 23.09 8.97
CA VAL A 332 -14.25 24.21 9.91
C VAL A 332 -12.93 24.64 10.57
N PHE A 333 -11.95 23.74 10.69
CA PHE A 333 -10.63 24.06 11.26
C PHE A 333 -9.79 24.97 10.35
N VAL A 334 -10.05 25.01 9.05
CA VAL A 334 -9.37 25.95 8.14
C VAL A 334 -9.79 27.37 8.45
N ASP A 335 -11.07 27.60 8.75
CA ASP A 335 -11.58 28.92 9.12
C ASP A 335 -11.09 29.33 10.52
N GLU A 336 -11.09 28.40 11.49
CA GLU A 336 -10.51 28.64 12.81
C GLU A 336 -9.02 29.06 12.72
N LEU A 337 -8.23 28.44 11.85
CA LEU A 337 -6.83 28.80 11.63
C LEU A 337 -6.64 30.17 10.95
N ARG A 338 -7.62 30.63 10.16
CA ARG A 338 -7.61 31.99 9.57
C ARG A 338 -7.89 33.05 10.60
N ASP A 339 -8.90 32.85 11.44
CA ASP A 339 -9.35 33.84 12.43
C ASP A 339 -8.28 34.10 13.52
N GLU A 340 -7.52 33.08 13.91
CA GLU A 340 -6.39 33.25 14.83
C GLU A 340 -5.19 34.00 14.22
N GLY A 341 -5.08 34.06 12.91
CA GLY A 341 -4.02 34.78 12.17
C GLY A 341 -4.20 36.30 12.13
N ASP A 342 -5.39 36.82 12.35
CA ASP A 342 -5.73 38.25 12.33
C ASP A 342 -5.49 38.95 13.68
N GLY A 343 -5.15 38.26 14.74
CA GLY A 343 -4.70 38.81 16.03
C GLY A 343 -3.25 39.27 15.96
N GLU A 344 -2.95 40.47 16.40
CA GLU A 344 -1.72 41.29 16.44
C GLU A 344 -0.34 40.61 16.63
N SER A 345 -0.18 39.36 16.22
CA SER A 345 1.11 38.67 16.11
C SER A 345 1.58 38.75 14.66
N ALA A 346 2.23 39.84 14.38
CA ALA A 346 2.85 40.18 13.13
C ALA A 346 3.61 39.00 12.50
N GLY A 347 3.20 38.63 11.34
CA GLY A 347 4.06 37.98 10.38
C GLY A 347 3.57 36.64 9.87
N LEU A 348 3.02 36.71 8.71
CA LEU A 348 2.72 35.69 7.73
C LEU A 348 1.29 35.06 7.74
N ALA A 349 0.27 35.90 7.69
CA ALA A 349 -0.89 35.52 6.91
C ALA A 349 -0.48 35.53 5.43
N VAL A 350 -0.09 34.40 4.87
CA VAL A 350 0.04 34.26 3.42
C VAL A 350 -1.38 34.18 2.88
N PRO A 351 -1.81 35.05 1.94
CA PRO A 351 -3.11 34.91 1.31
C PRO A 351 -3.24 33.48 0.77
N LEU A 352 -4.40 32.89 0.99
CA LEU A 352 -4.74 31.61 0.37
C LEU A 352 -4.81 31.85 -1.13
N ASP A 353 -3.77 31.48 -1.84
CA ASP A 353 -3.86 31.33 -3.29
C ASP A 353 -4.72 30.11 -3.54
N VAL A 354 -5.97 30.36 -3.94
CA VAL A 354 -6.84 29.34 -4.51
C VAL A 354 -6.19 28.96 -5.84
N VAL A 355 -5.43 27.87 -5.83
CA VAL A 355 -4.91 27.29 -7.07
C VAL A 355 -6.10 26.59 -7.74
N PRO A 356 -6.60 27.11 -8.87
CA PRO A 356 -7.66 26.43 -9.58
C PRO A 356 -7.19 25.02 -9.95
N THR A 357 -7.97 24.03 -9.57
CA THR A 357 -7.73 22.64 -9.98
C THR A 357 -7.84 22.60 -11.49
N THR A 358 -6.76 22.45 -12.20
CA THR A 358 -6.81 22.11 -13.62
C THR A 358 -7.35 20.68 -13.72
N GLU A 359 -8.63 20.58 -14.09
CA GLU A 359 -9.20 19.36 -14.65
C GLU A 359 -8.41 19.02 -15.92
N HIS A 360 -7.44 18.15 -15.81
CA HIS A 360 -6.91 17.37 -16.94
C HIS A 360 -6.03 16.24 -16.40
N LEU A 361 -6.68 15.12 -16.11
CA LEU A 361 -6.09 13.80 -16.28
C LEU A 361 -7.20 12.89 -16.83
N SER A 362 -7.41 13.05 -18.15
CA SER A 362 -8.07 12.04 -18.98
C SER A 362 -7.10 10.92 -19.33
#